data_c00ebf1e58de20895d3c0e638c0a999d
#
_entry.id   c00ebf1e58de20895d3c0e638c0a999d
#
_cell.length_a   1.000
_cell.length_b   1.000
_cell.length_c   1.000
_cell.angle_alpha   90.00
_cell.angle_beta   90.00
_cell.angle_gamma   90.00
#
_symmetry.space_group_name_H-M   'P 1'
#
loop_
_entity.id
_entity.type
_entity.pdbx_description
1 polymer ?
#
loop_
_entity_poly.entity_id
_entity_poly.type
_entity_poly.pdbx_seq_one_letter_code
_entity_poly.pdbx_strand_id
1 'polypeptide(L)'
;MKKEIMIMMCALAAMTASAQEVDKEKVQSQATAAAKAQGDLKKVDTGEKTWKFSGVTGLNASATSMTNWAAGGNNNINGVLFARLRLLYHKDKIAWDSSLDTEYGMSYIDQPNDKVQKSNDKLNISSKLGYEFAKNWYATVLLGFRTQYALGRNYDGLGDDNPIISKMMAPAYTDVSIGLDWKPNDIFSVYISPLAGRFTTVMVSDAMNRKYANLYPLSEGGLEQSLKDKYAVWKYDDNNNKDYSTNTRAELGFSFKGAINYSIGDLKITSTLGLYTPYSWDKVEIGKNEHGNPIYRDNNRRIGNFDVDWDVALSYQFLKCLQATLSTSTKYYNGVMIEKDGYACERLQFKSILGVGVGYSF
;
A
#
# COMPACT_ATOMS: atom_id res chain seq x y z
N MET A 1 34.51 -5.02 -0.19
CA MET A 1 33.20 -4.48 -0.63
C MET A 1 32.15 -5.57 -0.87
N LYS A 2 32.27 -6.50 -1.83
CA LYS A 2 31.23 -7.54 -2.08
C LYS A 2 30.91 -8.43 -0.87
N LYS A 3 31.92 -8.85 -0.09
CA LYS A 3 31.75 -9.65 1.14
C LYS A 3 31.10 -8.86 2.29
N GLU A 4 31.43 -7.61 2.43
CA GLU A 4 30.90 -6.74 3.51
C GLU A 4 29.44 -6.36 3.26
N ILE A 5 29.04 -6.14 2.01
CA ILE A 5 27.65 -5.92 1.62
C ILE A 5 26.80 -7.17 1.89
N MET A 6 27.33 -8.36 1.61
CA MET A 6 26.64 -9.63 1.87
C MET A 6 26.49 -9.89 3.37
N ILE A 7 27.50 -9.56 4.18
CA ILE A 7 27.44 -9.66 5.65
C ILE A 7 26.43 -8.67 6.21
N MET A 8 26.37 -7.44 5.69
CA MET A 8 25.40 -6.43 6.09
C MET A 8 23.96 -6.83 5.72
N MET A 9 23.74 -7.44 4.54
CA MET A 9 22.44 -8.01 4.16
C MET A 9 22.05 -9.19 5.04
N CYS A 10 22.97 -10.06 5.41
CA CYS A 10 22.73 -11.18 6.33
C CYS A 10 22.47 -10.69 7.77
N ALA A 11 23.17 -9.65 8.23
CA ALA A 11 22.92 -9.05 9.55
C ALA A 11 21.55 -8.35 9.64
N LEU A 12 21.13 -7.66 8.56
CA LEU A 12 19.76 -7.11 8.47
C LEU A 12 18.70 -8.22 8.44
N ALA A 13 18.95 -9.33 7.75
CA ALA A 13 18.07 -10.49 7.72
C ALA A 13 17.89 -11.14 9.10
N ALA A 14 18.97 -11.19 9.89
CA ALA A 14 18.93 -11.73 11.26
C ALA A 14 18.10 -10.83 12.23
N MET A 15 18.10 -9.51 12.01
CA MET A 15 17.25 -8.59 12.78
C MET A 15 15.76 -8.69 12.41
N THR A 16 15.44 -9.18 11.21
CA THR A 16 14.04 -9.34 10.75
C THR A 16 13.41 -10.67 11.17
N ALA A 17 14.22 -11.68 11.50
CA ALA A 17 13.71 -12.98 11.95
C ALA A 17 13.00 -12.93 13.30
N SER A 18 13.32 -11.94 14.15
CA SER A 18 12.64 -11.73 15.43
C SER A 18 11.34 -10.90 15.33
N ALA A 19 11.02 -10.34 14.16
CA ALA A 19 9.80 -9.57 13.93
C ALA A 19 8.65 -10.40 13.33
N GLN A 20 8.83 -11.71 13.17
CA GLN A 20 7.91 -12.59 12.44
C GLN A 20 6.66 -13.02 13.25
N GLU A 21 6.50 -12.56 14.48
CA GLU A 21 5.32 -12.85 15.31
C GLU A 21 4.26 -11.73 15.27
N VAL A 22 4.40 -10.76 14.38
CA VAL A 22 3.50 -9.61 14.32
C VAL A 22 2.75 -9.57 13.02
N ASP A 23 1.46 -9.81 13.17
CA ASP A 23 0.36 -9.32 12.39
C ASP A 23 0.04 -9.93 11.03
N LYS A 24 -0.94 -10.77 11.11
CA LYS A 24 -1.79 -11.25 10.03
C LYS A 24 -2.78 -10.19 9.50
N GLU A 25 -2.82 -9.00 10.07
CA GLU A 25 -3.66 -7.92 9.59
C GLU A 25 -2.96 -7.13 8.48
N LYS A 26 -3.18 -7.61 7.28
CA LYS A 26 -2.88 -6.85 6.08
C LYS A 26 -3.88 -5.71 5.92
N VAL A 27 -3.72 -4.63 6.68
CA VAL A 27 -4.21 -3.34 6.21
C VAL A 27 -3.30 -2.95 5.05
N GLN A 28 -3.74 -3.33 3.88
CA GLN A 28 -3.00 -3.13 2.63
C GLN A 28 -2.92 -1.64 2.35
N SER A 29 -1.76 -1.19 2.42
CA SER A 29 -1.25 0.16 2.38
C SER A 29 -1.84 1.08 1.32
N GLN A 30 -2.44 2.12 1.78
CA GLN A 30 -3.10 3.16 0.99
C GLN A 30 -2.15 4.05 0.17
N ALA A 31 -0.88 4.11 0.49
CA ALA A 31 0.03 5.09 -0.12
C ALA A 31 1.13 4.50 -1.01
N THR A 32 1.37 3.17 -0.97
CA THR A 32 2.45 2.56 -1.76
C THR A 32 2.30 2.74 -3.27
N ALA A 33 1.07 2.85 -3.76
CA ALA A 33 0.84 3.06 -5.19
C ALA A 33 1.15 4.47 -5.63
N ALA A 34 0.72 5.45 -4.85
CA ALA A 34 1.02 6.84 -5.15
C ALA A 34 2.51 7.15 -4.97
N ALA A 35 3.20 6.47 -4.08
CA ALA A 35 4.64 6.62 -3.89
C ALA A 35 5.46 5.93 -4.99
N LYS A 36 5.05 4.76 -5.46
CA LYS A 36 5.67 4.09 -6.62
C LYS A 36 5.32 4.75 -7.95
N ALA A 37 4.20 5.49 -8.01
CA ALA A 37 3.81 6.32 -9.14
C ALA A 37 4.68 7.57 -9.32
N GLN A 38 5.52 7.89 -8.38
CA GLN A 38 6.58 8.88 -8.53
C GLN A 38 7.76 8.38 -9.37
N GLY A 39 7.58 7.29 -10.09
CA GLY A 39 8.49 6.97 -11.15
C GLY A 39 8.84 8.24 -11.91
N ASP A 40 10.10 8.48 -12.04
CA ASP A 40 10.72 9.66 -12.61
C ASP A 40 9.97 10.20 -13.84
N LEU A 41 9.40 11.42 -13.75
CA LEU A 41 9.25 12.26 -14.93
C LEU A 41 10.66 12.64 -15.40
N LYS A 42 11.52 11.67 -15.66
CA LYS A 42 12.82 11.93 -16.26
C LYS A 42 12.60 12.65 -17.57
N LYS A 43 13.49 13.60 -17.91
CA LYS A 43 13.95 13.69 -19.28
C LYS A 43 14.48 12.30 -19.63
N VAL A 44 13.57 11.38 -19.91
CA VAL A 44 13.94 10.08 -20.44
C VAL A 44 14.49 10.43 -21.80
N ASP A 45 15.77 10.14 -21.99
CA ASP A 45 16.32 10.10 -23.33
C ASP A 45 15.58 9.02 -24.08
N THR A 46 14.48 9.42 -24.73
CA THR A 46 13.66 8.55 -25.56
C THR A 46 14.37 8.29 -26.88
N GLY A 47 15.57 8.88 -27.08
CA GLY A 47 16.21 8.98 -28.38
C GLY A 47 15.27 9.70 -29.34
N GLU A 48 15.12 9.20 -30.56
CA GLU A 48 14.16 9.74 -31.54
C GLU A 48 12.69 9.37 -31.23
N LYS A 49 12.42 8.48 -30.22
CA LYS A 49 11.07 8.00 -29.89
C LYS A 49 10.42 8.85 -28.82
N THR A 50 9.25 9.38 -29.10
CA THR A 50 8.42 10.13 -28.15
C THR A 50 7.85 9.25 -27.02
N TRP A 51 7.71 7.95 -27.26
CA TRP A 51 7.18 6.96 -26.33
C TRP A 51 8.22 5.89 -25.99
N LYS A 52 8.29 5.51 -24.72
CA LYS A 52 9.09 4.40 -24.24
C LYS A 52 8.22 3.50 -23.36
N PHE A 53 8.10 2.25 -23.78
CA PHE A 53 7.50 1.19 -22.96
C PHE A 53 8.62 0.35 -22.34
N SER A 54 8.48 0.03 -21.07
CA SER A 54 9.42 -0.81 -20.33
C SER A 54 8.67 -1.59 -19.27
N GLY A 55 9.24 -2.71 -18.84
CA GLY A 55 8.63 -3.49 -17.82
C GLY A 55 9.56 -4.53 -17.22
N VAL A 56 9.11 -5.07 -16.09
CA VAL A 56 9.68 -6.25 -15.49
C VAL A 56 8.57 -7.14 -15.00
N THR A 57 8.66 -8.42 -15.29
CA THR A 57 7.76 -9.46 -14.76
C THR A 57 8.59 -10.58 -14.17
N GLY A 58 8.10 -11.25 -13.18
CA GLY A 58 8.86 -12.32 -12.55
C GLY A 58 8.10 -13.05 -11.46
N LEU A 59 8.74 -14.06 -10.93
CA LEU A 59 8.29 -14.88 -9.82
C LEU A 59 9.30 -14.81 -8.70
N ASN A 60 8.86 -14.44 -7.52
CA ASN A 60 9.62 -14.55 -6.29
C ASN A 60 9.13 -15.79 -5.54
N ALA A 61 10.05 -16.61 -5.07
CA ALA A 61 9.75 -17.74 -4.22
C ALA A 61 10.58 -17.70 -2.93
N SER A 62 9.99 -18.13 -1.84
CA SER A 62 10.67 -18.32 -0.56
C SER A 62 10.14 -19.58 0.12
N ALA A 63 11.00 -20.25 0.88
CA ALA A 63 10.61 -21.41 1.67
C ALA A 63 11.25 -21.34 3.05
N THR A 64 10.51 -21.77 4.06
CA THR A 64 10.99 -21.97 5.42
C THR A 64 10.77 -23.42 5.79
N SER A 65 11.82 -24.10 6.23
CA SER A 65 11.76 -25.47 6.73
C SER A 65 12.31 -25.53 8.14
N MET A 66 11.56 -26.16 9.04
CA MET A 66 11.91 -26.30 10.44
C MET A 66 11.80 -27.78 10.84
N THR A 67 12.80 -28.26 11.55
CA THR A 67 12.81 -29.64 12.11
C THR A 67 13.24 -29.52 13.55
N ASN A 68 12.42 -30.03 14.48
CA ASN A 68 12.68 -29.97 15.92
C ASN A 68 12.96 -28.57 16.48
N TRP A 69 12.30 -27.55 15.90
CA TRP A 69 12.48 -26.15 16.25
C TRP A 69 11.64 -25.79 17.49
N ALA A 70 12.30 -25.56 18.63
CA ALA A 70 11.63 -25.35 19.92
C ALA A 70 10.95 -23.96 20.05
N ALA A 71 11.34 -22.97 19.25
CA ALA A 71 10.81 -21.61 19.33
C ALA A 71 9.45 -21.40 18.61
N GLY A 72 8.88 -22.48 18.03
CA GLY A 72 7.61 -22.41 17.29
C GLY A 72 7.77 -21.95 15.85
N GLY A 73 6.66 -21.92 15.12
CA GLY A 73 6.57 -21.59 13.69
C GLY A 73 6.13 -22.80 12.86
N ASN A 74 5.91 -22.55 11.57
CA ASN A 74 5.45 -23.56 10.62
C ASN A 74 6.33 -23.59 9.37
N ASN A 75 6.51 -24.76 8.81
CA ASN A 75 7.09 -24.91 7.47
C ASN A 75 6.18 -24.17 6.48
N ASN A 76 6.76 -23.41 5.58
CA ASN A 76 5.98 -22.72 4.56
C ASN A 76 6.74 -22.58 3.23
N ILE A 77 5.97 -22.53 2.16
CA ILE A 77 6.44 -22.16 0.84
C ILE A 77 5.57 -21.00 0.37
N ASN A 78 6.19 -19.93 -0.09
CA ASN A 78 5.51 -18.77 -0.63
C ASN A 78 5.95 -18.49 -2.05
N GLY A 79 5.00 -18.23 -2.94
CA GLY A 79 5.24 -17.81 -4.32
C GLY A 79 4.49 -16.52 -4.62
N VAL A 80 5.18 -15.55 -5.24
CA VAL A 80 4.60 -14.25 -5.63
C VAL A 80 4.93 -13.98 -7.10
N LEU A 81 3.90 -13.97 -7.93
CA LEU A 81 3.97 -13.49 -9.30
C LEU A 81 3.82 -11.97 -9.30
N PHE A 82 4.67 -11.26 -10.04
CA PHE A 82 4.58 -9.81 -10.16
C PHE A 82 4.77 -9.33 -11.59
N ALA A 83 4.17 -8.17 -11.91
CA ALA A 83 4.43 -7.42 -13.13
C ALA A 83 4.45 -5.92 -12.81
N ARG A 84 5.48 -5.23 -13.31
CA ARG A 84 5.66 -3.79 -13.23
C ARG A 84 5.88 -3.27 -14.63
N LEU A 85 4.88 -2.57 -15.16
CA LEU A 85 4.91 -2.00 -16.51
C LEU A 85 4.93 -0.49 -16.43
N ARG A 86 5.64 0.13 -17.34
CA ARG A 86 5.76 1.58 -17.39
C ARG A 86 5.71 2.08 -18.82
N LEU A 87 4.90 3.10 -19.05
CA LEU A 87 4.78 3.81 -20.31
C LEU A 87 5.16 5.28 -20.09
N LEU A 88 6.21 5.69 -20.76
CA LEU A 88 6.75 7.05 -20.68
C LEU A 88 6.51 7.76 -22.00
N TYR A 89 6.11 9.03 -21.91
CA TYR A 89 6.05 9.96 -23.02
C TYR A 89 6.83 11.21 -22.63
N HIS A 90 7.67 11.68 -23.55
CA HIS A 90 8.33 12.97 -23.40
C HIS A 90 8.40 13.67 -24.75
N LYS A 91 7.90 14.89 -24.79
CA LYS A 91 8.06 15.79 -25.96
C LYS A 91 8.04 17.22 -25.46
N ASP A 92 9.05 17.96 -25.84
CA ASP A 92 9.25 19.36 -25.48
C ASP A 92 9.18 19.58 -23.96
N LYS A 93 8.14 20.26 -23.48
CA LYS A 93 7.89 20.56 -22.08
C LYS A 93 6.89 19.58 -21.41
N ILE A 94 6.38 18.62 -22.16
CA ILE A 94 5.37 17.68 -21.66
C ILE A 94 6.04 16.35 -21.36
N ALA A 95 5.85 15.88 -20.12
CA ALA A 95 6.25 14.56 -19.67
C ALA A 95 5.03 13.81 -19.11
N TRP A 96 4.82 12.59 -19.58
CA TRP A 96 3.73 11.73 -19.10
C TRP A 96 4.27 10.36 -18.74
N ASP A 97 3.99 9.93 -17.53
CA ASP A 97 4.44 8.67 -16.96
C ASP A 97 3.23 7.89 -16.44
N SER A 98 2.97 6.73 -17.02
CA SER A 98 1.93 5.81 -16.56
C SER A 98 2.55 4.49 -16.15
N SER A 99 2.11 3.94 -15.04
CA SER A 99 2.61 2.68 -14.51
C SER A 99 1.49 1.76 -14.03
N LEU A 100 1.72 0.48 -14.21
CA LEU A 100 0.97 -0.63 -13.61
C LEU A 100 1.93 -1.43 -12.74
N ASP A 101 1.57 -1.60 -11.47
CA ASP A 101 2.31 -2.46 -10.52
C ASP A 101 1.31 -3.46 -9.92
N THR A 102 1.51 -4.72 -10.23
CA THR A 102 0.60 -5.79 -9.80
C THR A 102 1.37 -6.97 -9.24
N GLU A 103 0.82 -7.55 -8.18
CA GLU A 103 1.36 -8.73 -7.51
C GLU A 103 0.21 -9.64 -7.09
N TYR A 104 0.43 -10.94 -7.24
CA TYR A 104 -0.43 -11.96 -6.66
C TYR A 104 0.42 -13.08 -6.08
N GLY A 105 0.19 -13.41 -4.82
CA GLY A 105 0.98 -14.40 -4.10
C GLY A 105 0.14 -15.32 -3.23
N MET A 106 0.62 -16.56 -3.14
CA MET A 106 0.06 -17.61 -2.31
C MET A 106 1.15 -18.22 -1.43
N SER A 107 0.79 -18.53 -0.20
CA SER A 107 1.63 -19.29 0.73
C SER A 107 0.96 -20.62 1.04
N TYR A 108 1.73 -21.69 0.98
CA TYR A 108 1.36 -22.95 1.62
C TYR A 108 2.05 -23.01 2.97
N ILE A 109 1.28 -23.20 4.03
CA ILE A 109 1.76 -23.24 5.42
C ILE A 109 1.38 -24.60 6.00
N ASP A 110 2.35 -25.31 6.56
CA ASP A 110 2.13 -26.61 7.20
C ASP A 110 1.52 -26.40 8.60
N GLN A 111 0.20 -26.31 8.63
CA GLN A 111 -0.62 -26.09 9.82
C GLN A 111 -1.96 -26.85 9.69
N PRO A 112 -2.71 -27.07 10.79
CA PRO A 112 -3.95 -27.86 10.76
C PRO A 112 -5.02 -27.30 9.83
N ASN A 113 -5.26 -25.97 9.87
CA ASN A 113 -6.27 -25.27 9.09
C ASN A 113 -5.63 -24.27 8.13
N ASP A 114 -6.37 -23.85 7.09
CA ASP A 114 -5.96 -22.79 6.17
C ASP A 114 -4.54 -22.93 5.64
N LYS A 115 -4.19 -24.12 5.20
CA LYS A 115 -2.85 -24.42 4.65
C LYS A 115 -2.47 -23.52 3.50
N VAL A 116 -3.44 -23.12 2.67
CA VAL A 116 -3.23 -22.23 1.54
C VAL A 116 -3.78 -20.85 1.86
N GLN A 117 -2.90 -19.87 1.96
CA GLN A 117 -3.25 -18.50 2.31
C GLN A 117 -2.79 -17.53 1.22
N LYS A 118 -3.57 -16.48 1.00
CA LYS A 118 -3.15 -15.37 0.15
C LYS A 118 -2.06 -14.57 0.87
N SER A 119 -0.88 -14.48 0.26
CA SER A 119 0.26 -13.76 0.84
C SER A 119 0.40 -12.34 0.32
N ASN A 120 0.20 -12.15 -0.99
CA ASN A 120 0.24 -10.85 -1.67
C ASN A 120 -0.95 -10.72 -2.60
N ASP A 121 -1.48 -9.50 -2.70
CA ASP A 121 -2.55 -9.19 -3.65
C ASP A 121 -2.60 -7.68 -3.83
N LYS A 122 -2.27 -7.22 -5.03
CA LYS A 122 -2.14 -5.80 -5.30
C LYS A 122 -2.38 -5.51 -6.77
N LEU A 123 -3.21 -4.51 -7.03
CA LEU A 123 -3.36 -3.85 -8.32
C LEU A 123 -3.21 -2.35 -8.10
N ASN A 124 -2.15 -1.78 -8.64
CA ASN A 124 -1.86 -0.37 -8.59
C ASN A 124 -1.71 0.18 -10.00
N ILE A 125 -2.47 1.20 -10.33
CA ILE A 125 -2.36 1.96 -11.56
C ILE A 125 -2.05 3.40 -11.19
N SER A 126 -1.13 4.02 -11.90
CA SER A 126 -0.79 5.41 -11.69
C SER A 126 -0.50 6.09 -13.02
N SER A 127 -0.92 7.33 -13.13
CA SER A 127 -0.66 8.18 -14.28
C SER A 127 -0.30 9.59 -13.82
N LYS A 128 0.81 10.10 -14.29
CA LYS A 128 1.36 11.38 -13.91
C LYS A 128 1.68 12.21 -15.15
N LEU A 129 0.99 13.33 -15.33
CA LEU A 129 1.19 14.26 -16.41
C LEU A 129 1.84 15.54 -15.87
N GLY A 130 2.98 15.93 -16.40
CA GLY A 130 3.72 17.11 -15.99
C GLY A 130 4.03 18.05 -17.16
N TYR A 131 3.96 19.34 -16.88
CA TYR A 131 4.40 20.40 -17.78
C TYR A 131 5.60 21.14 -17.17
N GLU A 132 6.76 21.14 -17.85
CA GLU A 132 7.98 21.82 -17.42
C GLU A 132 7.84 23.33 -17.64
N PHE A 133 7.63 24.09 -16.58
CA PHE A 133 7.50 25.53 -16.64
C PHE A 133 8.82 26.26 -16.30
N ALA A 134 9.72 25.57 -15.56
CA ALA A 134 11.07 26.02 -15.28
C ALA A 134 12.01 24.81 -15.25
N LYS A 135 13.32 25.02 -15.33
CA LYS A 135 14.32 23.94 -15.31
C LYS A 135 14.12 23.05 -14.09
N ASN A 136 13.84 21.76 -14.34
CA ASN A 136 13.59 20.74 -13.32
C ASN A 136 12.32 20.94 -12.46
N TRP A 137 11.44 21.89 -12.81
CA TRP A 137 10.16 22.12 -12.14
C TRP A 137 8.99 21.84 -13.07
N TYR A 138 8.08 21.00 -12.62
CA TYR A 138 6.89 20.59 -13.36
C TYR A 138 5.62 20.95 -12.61
N ALA A 139 4.67 21.57 -13.30
CA ALA A 139 3.28 21.59 -12.86
C ALA A 139 2.67 20.24 -13.24
N THR A 140 2.10 19.54 -12.25
CA THR A 140 1.83 18.11 -12.38
C THR A 140 0.43 17.77 -11.91
N VAL A 141 -0.27 16.93 -12.69
CA VAL A 141 -1.48 16.23 -12.31
C VAL A 141 -1.14 14.74 -12.13
N LEU A 142 -1.56 14.16 -11.01
CA LEU A 142 -1.36 12.76 -10.70
C LEU A 142 -2.70 12.09 -10.44
N LEU A 143 -2.92 10.94 -11.07
CA LEU A 143 -4.03 10.03 -10.86
C LEU A 143 -3.47 8.69 -10.39
N GLY A 144 -4.00 8.19 -9.28
CA GLY A 144 -3.67 6.89 -8.72
C GLY A 144 -4.92 6.06 -8.48
N PHE A 145 -4.85 4.77 -8.77
CA PHE A 145 -5.91 3.81 -8.44
C PHE A 145 -5.30 2.55 -7.84
N ARG A 146 -5.89 2.08 -6.75
CA ARG A 146 -5.43 0.89 -6.03
C ARG A 146 -6.58 0.04 -5.55
N THR A 147 -6.44 -1.27 -5.73
CA THR A 147 -7.32 -2.28 -5.15
C THR A 147 -6.58 -3.61 -5.07
N GLN A 148 -7.31 -4.67 -4.81
CA GLN A 148 -6.85 -6.05 -4.81
C GLN A 148 -7.77 -6.91 -5.68
N TYR A 149 -7.30 -8.11 -6.07
CA TYR A 149 -8.05 -9.01 -6.94
C TYR A 149 -8.98 -9.93 -6.18
N ALA A 150 -8.45 -10.57 -5.13
CA ALA A 150 -9.09 -11.68 -4.47
C ALA A 150 -9.54 -11.33 -3.05
N LEU A 151 -10.43 -12.17 -2.52
CA LEU A 151 -10.86 -12.10 -1.13
C LEU A 151 -9.66 -12.21 -0.19
N GLY A 152 -9.55 -11.29 0.76
CA GLY A 152 -8.60 -11.33 1.88
C GLY A 152 -9.30 -11.78 3.15
N ARG A 153 -8.66 -12.68 3.88
CA ARG A 153 -9.13 -13.15 5.18
C ARG A 153 -8.09 -12.88 6.26
N ASN A 154 -8.56 -12.72 7.48
CA ASN A 154 -7.70 -12.79 8.64
C ASN A 154 -7.60 -14.26 9.05
N TYR A 155 -6.45 -14.87 8.82
CA TYR A 155 -6.23 -16.30 9.10
C TYR A 155 -5.76 -16.47 10.55
N ASP A 156 -6.72 -16.55 11.46
CA ASP A 156 -6.50 -16.74 12.90
C ASP A 156 -6.70 -18.19 13.38
N GLY A 157 -6.89 -19.11 12.44
CA GLY A 157 -7.06 -20.53 12.71
C GLY A 157 -8.51 -20.98 12.89
N LEU A 158 -9.49 -20.11 12.59
CA LEU A 158 -10.91 -20.43 12.67
C LEU A 158 -11.43 -21.23 11.43
N GLY A 159 -10.57 -21.53 10.46
CA GLY A 159 -10.93 -22.25 9.25
C GLY A 159 -11.80 -21.43 8.31
N ASP A 160 -12.92 -22.02 7.85
CA ASP A 160 -13.81 -21.35 6.90
C ASP A 160 -14.51 -20.11 7.46
N ASP A 161 -14.53 -19.95 8.78
CA ASP A 161 -15.12 -18.82 9.50
C ASP A 161 -14.16 -17.66 9.69
N ASN A 162 -12.97 -17.72 9.10
CA ASN A 162 -12.00 -16.62 9.13
C ASN A 162 -12.61 -15.30 8.63
N PRO A 163 -12.50 -14.20 9.41
CA PRO A 163 -13.06 -12.91 9.04
C PRO A 163 -12.57 -12.40 7.67
N ILE A 164 -13.49 -11.90 6.88
CA ILE A 164 -13.18 -11.27 5.60
C ILE A 164 -12.72 -9.84 5.86
N ILE A 165 -11.51 -9.53 5.43
CA ILE A 165 -10.91 -8.22 5.65
C ILE A 165 -10.84 -7.37 4.39
N SER A 166 -10.96 -7.97 3.20
CA SER A 166 -10.87 -7.23 1.95
C SER A 166 -11.32 -8.06 0.75
N LYS A 167 -11.64 -7.40 -0.36
CA LYS A 167 -11.92 -7.99 -1.68
C LYS A 167 -11.73 -6.96 -2.78
N MET A 168 -11.89 -7.33 -4.04
CA MET A 168 -11.87 -6.39 -5.17
C MET A 168 -12.89 -5.26 -4.93
N MET A 169 -12.48 -3.99 -5.07
CA MET A 169 -13.25 -2.78 -4.79
C MET A 169 -13.72 -2.63 -3.33
N ALA A 170 -13.16 -3.40 -2.41
CA ALA A 170 -13.44 -3.27 -0.98
C ALA A 170 -12.19 -3.60 -0.13
N PRO A 171 -11.30 -2.58 0.07
CA PRO A 171 -11.38 -1.22 -0.42
C PRO A 171 -10.78 -1.03 -1.82
N ALA A 172 -11.22 0.03 -2.51
CA ALA A 172 -10.47 0.66 -3.59
C ALA A 172 -10.13 2.10 -3.20
N TYR A 173 -8.95 2.55 -3.61
CA TYR A 173 -8.49 3.91 -3.37
C TYR A 173 -8.21 4.60 -4.70
N THR A 174 -8.80 5.79 -4.86
CA THR A 174 -8.50 6.67 -5.99
C THR A 174 -7.90 7.95 -5.44
N ASP A 175 -6.69 8.28 -5.86
CA ASP A 175 -6.00 9.51 -5.50
C ASP A 175 -5.92 10.41 -6.74
N VAL A 176 -6.35 11.66 -6.62
CA VAL A 176 -6.23 12.69 -7.66
C VAL A 176 -5.56 13.89 -7.05
N SER A 177 -4.45 14.35 -7.64
CA SER A 177 -3.74 15.49 -7.06
C SER A 177 -3.14 16.41 -8.12
N ILE A 178 -3.11 17.71 -7.79
CA ILE A 178 -2.48 18.76 -8.60
C ILE A 178 -1.40 19.41 -7.75
N GLY A 179 -0.18 19.49 -8.27
CA GLY A 179 0.94 19.98 -7.51
C GLY A 179 2.18 20.32 -8.33
N LEU A 180 3.25 20.53 -7.62
CA LEU A 180 4.56 20.85 -8.18
C LEU A 180 5.52 19.67 -7.95
N ASP A 181 6.24 19.29 -8.98
CA ASP A 181 7.26 18.26 -8.96
C ASP A 181 8.62 18.87 -9.24
N TRP A 182 9.55 18.67 -8.32
CA TRP A 182 10.92 19.16 -8.44
C TRP A 182 11.89 17.99 -8.57
N LYS A 183 12.68 18.02 -9.65
CA LYS A 183 13.62 16.95 -10.02
C LYS A 183 14.99 17.53 -10.35
N PRO A 184 15.80 17.84 -9.35
CA PRO A 184 17.11 18.45 -9.54
C PRO A 184 18.07 17.53 -10.31
N ASN A 185 17.91 16.22 -10.16
CA ASN A 185 18.74 15.19 -10.79
C ASN A 185 18.00 13.85 -10.87
N ASP A 186 18.69 12.81 -11.33
CA ASP A 186 18.16 11.47 -11.51
C ASP A 186 17.98 10.69 -10.20
N ILE A 187 18.55 11.19 -9.10
CA ILE A 187 18.54 10.51 -7.80
C ILE A 187 17.34 10.96 -6.96
N PHE A 188 17.01 12.25 -6.99
CA PHE A 188 16.01 12.85 -6.12
C PHE A 188 14.79 13.35 -6.90
N SER A 189 13.62 13.14 -6.35
CA SER A 189 12.40 13.83 -6.75
C SER A 189 11.56 14.20 -5.54
N VAL A 190 10.93 15.37 -5.60
CA VAL A 190 10.02 15.88 -4.56
C VAL A 190 8.76 16.39 -5.23
N TYR A 191 7.63 15.85 -4.82
CA TYR A 191 6.31 16.27 -5.25
C TYR A 191 5.53 16.86 -4.09
N ILE A 192 4.97 18.05 -4.28
CA ILE A 192 4.16 18.76 -3.28
C ILE A 192 2.82 19.10 -3.92
N SER A 193 1.74 18.63 -3.32
CA SER A 193 0.39 18.89 -3.78
C SER A 193 -0.46 19.52 -2.68
N PRO A 194 -0.86 20.77 -2.82
CA PRO A 194 -1.83 21.40 -1.92
C PRO A 194 -3.26 20.96 -2.22
N LEU A 195 -3.52 20.36 -3.38
CA LEU A 195 -4.83 19.86 -3.79
C LEU A 195 -4.74 18.36 -4.08
N ALA A 196 -4.86 17.56 -3.02
CA ALA A 196 -4.83 16.11 -3.08
C ALA A 196 -6.19 15.54 -2.64
N GLY A 197 -7.00 15.10 -3.60
CA GLY A 197 -8.24 14.37 -3.37
C GLY A 197 -7.96 12.88 -3.16
N ARG A 198 -8.55 12.28 -2.14
CA ARG A 198 -8.53 10.84 -1.88
C ARG A 198 -9.94 10.32 -1.79
N PHE A 199 -10.24 9.25 -2.52
CA PHE A 199 -11.52 8.58 -2.52
C PHE A 199 -11.32 7.14 -2.05
N THR A 200 -11.96 6.78 -0.94
CA THR A 200 -11.96 5.41 -0.42
C THR A 200 -13.32 4.79 -0.73
N THR A 201 -13.32 3.74 -1.53
CA THR A 201 -14.54 3.09 -2.01
C THR A 201 -14.65 1.67 -1.46
N VAL A 202 -15.82 1.29 -0.97
CA VAL A 202 -16.18 -0.06 -0.57
C VAL A 202 -17.43 -0.47 -1.33
N MET A 203 -17.32 -1.49 -2.17
CA MET A 203 -18.43 -2.05 -2.94
C MET A 203 -18.48 -3.56 -2.77
N VAL A 204 -19.59 -4.05 -2.28
CA VAL A 204 -19.88 -5.49 -2.14
C VAL A 204 -21.15 -5.80 -2.90
N SER A 205 -21.13 -6.83 -3.74
CA SER A 205 -22.34 -7.25 -4.47
C SER A 205 -23.31 -7.97 -3.55
N ASP A 206 -24.61 -7.90 -3.85
CA ASP A 206 -25.65 -8.61 -3.11
C ASP A 206 -25.41 -10.12 -3.05
N ALA A 207 -24.85 -10.70 -4.12
CA ALA A 207 -24.49 -12.12 -4.15
C ALA A 207 -23.43 -12.47 -3.11
N MET A 208 -22.45 -11.57 -2.89
CA MET A 208 -21.43 -11.75 -1.86
C MET A 208 -22.01 -11.54 -0.45
N ASN A 209 -22.85 -10.55 -0.25
CA ASN A 209 -23.54 -10.34 1.02
C ASN A 209 -24.36 -11.59 1.40
N ARG A 210 -25.12 -12.14 0.48
CA ARG A 210 -25.89 -13.39 0.70
C ARG A 210 -24.99 -14.59 0.96
N LYS A 211 -23.89 -14.73 0.21
CA LYS A 211 -22.96 -15.87 0.37
C LYS A 211 -22.35 -15.93 1.77
N TYR A 212 -22.09 -14.80 2.39
CA TYR A 212 -21.46 -14.73 3.70
C TYR A 212 -22.42 -14.27 4.83
N ALA A 213 -23.73 -14.45 4.63
CA ALA A 213 -24.77 -14.04 5.59
C ALA A 213 -24.69 -14.80 6.92
N ASN A 214 -24.08 -15.98 6.95
CA ASN A 214 -23.82 -16.75 8.18
C ASN A 214 -22.77 -16.07 9.07
N LEU A 215 -21.78 -15.39 8.48
CA LEU A 215 -20.73 -14.65 9.21
C LEU A 215 -21.09 -13.18 9.43
N TYR A 216 -21.83 -12.61 8.49
CA TYR A 216 -22.25 -11.21 8.48
C TYR A 216 -23.76 -11.13 8.25
N PRO A 217 -24.56 -11.07 9.31
CA PRO A 217 -26.03 -11.07 9.21
C PRO A 217 -26.55 -9.94 8.32
N LEU A 218 -27.45 -10.25 7.39
CA LEU A 218 -28.03 -9.24 6.49
C LEU A 218 -28.87 -8.20 7.25
N SER A 219 -29.43 -8.57 8.42
CA SER A 219 -30.10 -7.65 9.34
C SER A 219 -29.19 -6.54 9.86
N GLU A 220 -27.88 -6.77 9.87
CA GLU A 220 -26.83 -5.84 10.29
C GLU A 220 -26.13 -5.19 9.08
N GLY A 221 -26.67 -5.34 7.87
CA GLY A 221 -26.11 -4.78 6.64
C GLY A 221 -25.07 -5.67 5.94
N GLY A 222 -24.81 -6.85 6.47
CA GLY A 222 -23.99 -7.88 5.84
C GLY A 222 -22.50 -7.56 5.78
N LEU A 223 -21.79 -8.25 4.90
CA LEU A 223 -20.37 -8.06 4.67
C LEU A 223 -20.02 -6.63 4.22
N GLU A 224 -20.91 -6.00 3.46
CA GLU A 224 -20.67 -4.63 2.96
C GLU A 224 -20.54 -3.63 4.12
N GLN A 225 -21.43 -3.68 5.09
CA GLN A 225 -21.42 -2.77 6.23
C GLN A 225 -20.20 -3.01 7.11
N SER A 226 -19.84 -4.29 7.35
CA SER A 226 -18.62 -4.65 8.08
C SER A 226 -17.35 -4.07 7.43
N LEU A 227 -17.24 -4.14 6.10
CA LEU A 227 -16.10 -3.57 5.39
C LEU A 227 -16.15 -2.03 5.34
N LYS A 228 -17.35 -1.43 5.23
CA LYS A 228 -17.51 0.03 5.33
C LYS A 228 -17.07 0.55 6.70
N ASP A 229 -17.38 -0.17 7.77
CA ASP A 229 -16.91 0.14 9.11
C ASP A 229 -15.38 0.07 9.20
N LYS A 230 -14.81 -1.03 8.74
CA LYS A 230 -13.36 -1.25 8.77
C LYS A 230 -12.57 -0.14 8.07
N TYR A 231 -13.08 0.35 6.95
CA TYR A 231 -12.42 1.37 6.13
C TYR A 231 -12.99 2.78 6.29
N ALA A 232 -13.87 2.96 7.29
CA ALA A 232 -14.52 4.23 7.62
C ALA A 232 -15.25 4.87 6.41
N VAL A 233 -15.98 4.06 5.63
CA VAL A 233 -16.76 4.52 4.48
C VAL A 233 -18.24 4.65 4.90
N TRP A 234 -18.52 5.66 5.71
CA TRP A 234 -19.84 6.03 6.22
C TRP A 234 -19.85 7.53 6.55
N LYS A 235 -21.03 8.08 6.76
CA LYS A 235 -21.25 9.44 7.30
C LYS A 235 -21.99 9.32 8.62
N TYR A 236 -21.88 10.32 9.47
CA TYR A 236 -22.77 10.45 10.61
C TYR A 236 -24.02 11.23 10.19
N ASP A 237 -25.20 10.74 10.59
CA ASP A 237 -26.46 11.48 10.50
C ASP A 237 -26.61 12.43 11.69
N ASP A 238 -27.70 13.23 11.68
CA ASP A 238 -28.01 14.21 12.73
C ASP A 238 -28.21 13.59 14.13
N ASN A 239 -28.40 12.27 14.20
CA ASN A 239 -28.57 11.51 15.44
C ASN A 239 -27.29 10.81 15.90
N ASN A 240 -26.13 11.13 15.33
CA ASN A 240 -24.84 10.47 15.57
C ASN A 240 -24.82 8.98 15.21
N ASN A 241 -25.73 8.52 14.37
CA ASN A 241 -25.72 7.18 13.84
C ASN A 241 -24.89 7.12 12.55
N LYS A 242 -24.21 6.00 12.34
CA LYS A 242 -23.49 5.77 11.09
C LYS A 242 -24.49 5.58 9.94
N ASP A 243 -24.37 6.42 8.91
CA ASP A 243 -25.10 6.27 7.66
C ASP A 243 -24.22 5.57 6.61
N TYR A 244 -24.62 4.38 6.23
CA TYR A 244 -23.93 3.53 5.26
C TYR A 244 -24.46 3.66 3.83
N SER A 245 -25.29 4.66 3.56
CA SER A 245 -25.86 4.89 2.23
C SER A 245 -24.80 5.21 1.17
N THR A 246 -23.63 5.68 1.60
CA THR A 246 -22.52 5.98 0.69
C THR A 246 -21.58 4.78 0.52
N ASN A 247 -21.11 4.57 -0.70
CA ASN A 247 -20.05 3.59 -1.03
C ASN A 247 -18.68 4.20 -1.15
N THR A 248 -18.58 5.54 -1.03
CA THR A 248 -17.30 6.25 -1.23
C THR A 248 -17.19 7.39 -0.24
N ARG A 249 -16.08 7.42 0.49
CA ARG A 249 -15.64 8.58 1.27
C ARG A 249 -14.66 9.40 0.44
N ALA A 250 -14.92 10.71 0.31
CA ALA A 250 -14.05 11.65 -0.36
C ALA A 250 -13.37 12.58 0.64
N GLU A 251 -12.08 12.76 0.52
CA GLU A 251 -11.28 13.65 1.34
C GLU A 251 -10.44 14.57 0.45
N LEU A 252 -10.33 15.84 0.83
CA LEU A 252 -9.39 16.78 0.21
C LEU A 252 -8.30 17.12 1.22
N GLY A 253 -7.05 17.17 0.79
CA GLY A 253 -5.93 17.37 1.69
C GLY A 253 -4.67 17.84 1.00
N PHE A 254 -3.59 17.84 1.77
CA PHE A 254 -2.23 18.08 1.33
C PHE A 254 -1.47 16.75 1.18
N SER A 255 -0.67 16.64 0.13
CA SER A 255 0.21 15.50 -0.09
C SER A 255 1.64 15.96 -0.36
N PHE A 256 2.57 15.30 0.30
CA PHE A 256 4.01 15.40 0.04
C PHE A 256 4.55 14.03 -0.33
N LYS A 257 5.45 13.98 -1.31
CA LYS A 257 6.14 12.75 -1.66
C LYS A 257 7.60 13.04 -2.01
N GLY A 258 8.50 12.27 -1.41
CA GLY A 258 9.93 12.29 -1.70
C GLY A 258 10.39 10.94 -2.22
N ALA A 259 11.21 10.90 -3.24
CA ALA A 259 11.79 9.66 -3.74
C ALA A 259 13.30 9.80 -3.97
N ILE A 260 14.00 8.71 -3.66
CA ILE A 260 15.43 8.53 -3.89
C ILE A 260 15.61 7.26 -4.72
N ASN A 261 16.32 7.39 -5.85
CA ASN A 261 16.69 6.25 -6.69
C ASN A 261 18.20 6.33 -6.94
N TYR A 262 18.94 5.44 -6.34
CA TYR A 262 20.39 5.44 -6.45
C TYR A 262 20.90 4.05 -6.85
N SER A 263 21.89 4.02 -7.74
CA SER A 263 22.50 2.77 -8.20
C SER A 263 24.00 2.85 -8.07
N ILE A 264 24.59 1.82 -7.49
CA ILE A 264 26.03 1.63 -7.30
C ILE A 264 26.40 0.25 -7.85
N GLY A 265 26.99 0.18 -9.02
CA GLY A 265 27.24 -1.10 -9.70
C GLY A 265 25.94 -1.90 -9.84
N ASP A 266 25.95 -3.13 -9.32
CA ASP A 266 24.82 -4.06 -9.36
C ASP A 266 23.80 -3.84 -8.22
N LEU A 267 24.06 -2.90 -7.31
CA LEU A 267 23.15 -2.55 -6.21
C LEU A 267 22.27 -1.36 -6.59
N LYS A 268 20.96 -1.55 -6.48
CA LYS A 268 19.97 -0.49 -6.63
C LYS A 268 19.29 -0.23 -5.29
N ILE A 269 19.21 1.04 -4.92
CA ILE A 269 18.58 1.54 -3.70
C ILE A 269 17.43 2.43 -4.12
N THR A 270 16.22 2.11 -3.66
CA THR A 270 15.05 2.98 -3.83
C THR A 270 14.45 3.27 -2.47
N SER A 271 14.11 4.53 -2.23
CA SER A 271 13.38 4.95 -1.03
C SER A 271 12.29 5.92 -1.44
N THR A 272 11.10 5.73 -0.91
CA THR A 272 9.95 6.60 -1.20
C THR A 272 9.20 6.90 0.08
N LEU A 273 9.08 8.19 0.41
CA LEU A 273 8.32 8.71 1.54
C LEU A 273 7.09 9.43 1.01
N GLY A 274 5.92 9.02 1.44
CA GLY A 274 4.65 9.68 1.19
C GLY A 274 4.03 10.19 2.48
N LEU A 275 3.56 11.43 2.47
CA LEU A 275 2.81 12.04 3.58
C LEU A 275 1.48 12.55 3.03
N TYR A 276 0.42 12.36 3.78
CA TYR A 276 -0.90 12.90 3.46
C TYR A 276 -1.59 13.40 4.73
N THR A 277 -2.22 14.57 4.66
CA THR A 277 -3.07 15.09 5.74
C THR A 277 -4.34 15.68 5.14
N PRO A 278 -5.54 15.28 5.61
CA PRO A 278 -6.79 15.87 5.14
C PRO A 278 -6.96 17.29 5.67
N TYR A 279 -7.62 18.16 4.92
CA TYR A 279 -8.00 19.51 5.37
C TYR A 279 -9.24 19.50 6.25
N SER A 280 -10.11 18.53 6.05
CA SER A 280 -11.31 18.36 6.85
C SER A 280 -10.96 17.83 8.24
N TRP A 281 -11.72 18.28 9.21
CA TRP A 281 -11.71 17.74 10.55
C TRP A 281 -13.06 17.08 10.81
N ASP A 282 -13.05 15.78 10.88
CA ASP A 282 -14.23 14.97 11.12
C ASP A 282 -14.45 14.83 12.62
N LYS A 283 -15.16 15.81 13.21
CA LYS A 283 -15.63 15.76 14.59
C LYS A 283 -17.04 15.22 14.61
N VAL A 284 -17.27 14.24 15.44
CA VAL A 284 -18.59 13.70 15.71
C VAL A 284 -18.98 14.04 17.14
N GLU A 285 -20.11 14.73 17.30
CA GLU A 285 -20.70 14.93 18.61
C GLU A 285 -21.20 13.58 19.13
N ILE A 286 -20.64 13.11 20.25
CA ILE A 286 -20.99 11.84 20.89
C ILE A 286 -21.87 12.02 22.12
N GLY A 287 -22.17 13.26 22.50
CA GLY A 287 -22.98 13.60 23.66
C GLY A 287 -22.72 15.02 24.17
N LYS A 288 -23.30 15.35 25.31
CA LYS A 288 -23.07 16.60 26.02
C LYS A 288 -22.53 16.33 27.40
N ASN A 289 -21.63 17.19 27.88
CA ASN A 289 -21.14 17.12 29.25
C ASN A 289 -22.20 17.66 30.24
N GLU A 290 -21.91 17.59 31.54
CA GLU A 290 -22.80 18.06 32.62
C GLU A 290 -23.18 19.55 32.51
N HIS A 291 -22.43 20.34 31.74
CA HIS A 291 -22.66 21.76 31.50
C HIS A 291 -23.39 22.02 30.17
N GLY A 292 -23.86 20.98 29.48
CA GLY A 292 -24.58 21.09 28.21
C GLY A 292 -23.68 21.35 26.99
N ASN A 293 -22.35 21.35 27.13
CA ASN A 293 -21.43 21.53 26.01
C ASN A 293 -21.24 20.20 25.24
N PRO A 294 -21.19 20.25 23.90
CA PRO A 294 -21.03 19.06 23.10
C PRO A 294 -19.66 18.37 23.34
N ILE A 295 -19.68 17.06 23.52
CA ILE A 295 -18.51 16.20 23.55
C ILE A 295 -18.28 15.67 22.15
N TYR A 296 -17.12 15.90 21.58
CA TYR A 296 -16.76 15.43 20.25
C TYR A 296 -15.85 14.22 20.31
N ARG A 297 -16.11 13.22 19.50
CA ARG A 297 -15.16 12.17 19.16
C ARG A 297 -14.34 12.61 17.95
N ASP A 298 -13.06 12.60 18.10
CA ASP A 298 -12.10 12.84 17.02
C ASP A 298 -11.71 11.48 16.40
N ASN A 299 -11.78 11.39 15.08
CA ASN A 299 -11.30 10.23 14.34
C ASN A 299 -9.81 10.35 13.97
N ASN A 300 -9.10 11.34 14.54
CA ASN A 300 -7.72 11.68 14.25
C ASN A 300 -7.42 12.10 12.78
N ARG A 301 -8.45 12.22 11.95
CA ARG A 301 -8.30 12.69 10.56
C ARG A 301 -8.54 14.19 10.49
N ARG A 302 -7.46 14.93 10.69
CA ARG A 302 -7.47 16.41 10.67
C ARG A 302 -6.16 16.95 10.13
N ILE A 303 -6.18 18.21 9.72
CA ILE A 303 -4.96 18.91 9.28
C ILE A 303 -3.86 18.85 10.35
N GLY A 304 -2.65 18.48 9.93
CA GLY A 304 -1.51 18.32 10.80
C GLY A 304 -1.29 16.88 11.30
N ASN A 305 -2.30 16.01 11.24
CA ASN A 305 -2.12 14.57 11.45
C ASN A 305 -1.80 13.91 10.12
N PHE A 306 -0.58 13.43 9.97
CA PHE A 306 -0.10 12.86 8.72
C PHE A 306 -0.25 11.34 8.69
N ASP A 307 -0.87 10.85 7.61
CA ASP A 307 -0.66 9.47 7.18
C ASP A 307 0.75 9.38 6.59
N VAL A 308 1.49 8.37 6.99
CA VAL A 308 2.88 8.16 6.58
C VAL A 308 3.02 6.83 5.86
N ASP A 309 3.67 6.86 4.70
CA ASP A 309 4.12 5.69 3.97
C ASP A 309 5.59 5.84 3.62
N TRP A 310 6.40 4.92 4.10
CA TRP A 310 7.82 4.91 3.80
C TRP A 310 8.24 3.52 3.32
N ASP A 311 8.54 3.42 2.04
CA ASP A 311 9.03 2.20 1.41
C ASP A 311 10.51 2.34 1.07
N VAL A 312 11.30 1.33 1.39
CA VAL A 312 12.71 1.22 1.01
C VAL A 312 12.93 -0.13 0.36
N ALA A 313 13.66 -0.16 -0.75
CA ALA A 313 14.07 -1.41 -1.36
C ALA A 313 15.57 -1.36 -1.74
N LEU A 314 16.26 -2.41 -1.40
CA LEU A 314 17.64 -2.71 -1.79
C LEU A 314 17.60 -3.92 -2.71
N SER A 315 18.03 -3.77 -3.95
CA SER A 315 18.08 -4.86 -4.93
C SER A 315 19.50 -5.05 -5.41
N TYR A 316 20.02 -6.27 -5.29
CA TYR A 316 21.33 -6.64 -5.78
C TYR A 316 21.20 -7.71 -6.88
N GLN A 317 21.74 -7.41 -8.06
CA GLN A 317 21.69 -8.30 -9.21
C GLN A 317 22.97 -9.15 -9.27
N PHE A 318 22.81 -10.47 -9.14
CA PHE A 318 23.93 -11.42 -9.21
C PHE A 318 24.21 -11.88 -10.63
N LEU A 319 23.12 -12.12 -11.40
CA LEU A 319 23.13 -12.57 -12.79
C LEU A 319 22.10 -11.76 -13.57
N LYS A 320 22.13 -11.87 -14.91
CA LYS A 320 21.18 -11.12 -15.77
C LYS A 320 19.69 -11.29 -15.41
N CYS A 321 19.32 -12.45 -14.85
CA CYS A 321 17.93 -12.76 -14.49
C CYS A 321 17.72 -13.00 -12.98
N LEU A 322 18.78 -13.11 -12.17
CA LEU A 322 18.71 -13.44 -10.74
C LEU A 322 19.06 -12.24 -9.87
N GLN A 323 18.17 -11.87 -8.98
CA GLN A 323 18.38 -10.77 -8.04
C GLN A 323 17.94 -11.15 -6.61
N ALA A 324 18.63 -10.61 -5.62
CA ALA A 324 18.14 -10.57 -4.24
C ALA A 324 17.56 -9.18 -3.96
N THR A 325 16.44 -9.15 -3.26
CA THR A 325 15.78 -7.90 -2.89
C THR A 325 15.39 -7.94 -1.42
N LEU A 326 15.82 -6.93 -0.67
CA LEU A 326 15.31 -6.61 0.65
C LEU A 326 14.40 -5.39 0.51
N SER A 327 13.15 -5.54 0.87
CA SER A 327 12.19 -4.43 0.88
C SER A 327 11.59 -4.26 2.27
N THR A 328 11.49 -3.01 2.72
CA THR A 328 10.81 -2.63 3.95
C THR A 328 9.70 -1.64 3.64
N SER A 329 8.60 -1.76 4.36
CA SER A 329 7.46 -0.85 4.27
C SER A 329 7.03 -0.46 5.68
N THR A 330 7.10 0.82 5.96
CA THR A 330 6.69 1.41 7.24
C THR A 330 5.48 2.31 7.00
N LYS A 331 4.41 2.11 7.77
CA LYS A 331 3.16 2.83 7.57
C LYS A 331 2.56 3.26 8.90
N TYR A 332 1.97 4.43 8.87
CA TYR A 332 1.17 4.94 9.97
C TYR A 332 -0.03 5.69 9.38
N TYR A 333 -1.22 5.33 9.78
CA TYR A 333 -2.45 5.96 9.30
C TYR A 333 -3.31 6.42 10.46
N ASN A 334 -3.64 7.69 10.45
CA ASN A 334 -4.58 8.26 11.40
C ASN A 334 -6.00 7.73 11.14
N GLY A 335 -6.70 7.34 12.20
CA GLY A 335 -8.04 6.79 12.12
C GLY A 335 -8.14 5.30 11.73
N VAL A 336 -6.99 4.64 11.46
CA VAL A 336 -6.97 3.19 11.22
C VAL A 336 -6.64 2.48 12.52
N MET A 337 -7.66 1.84 13.10
CA MET A 337 -7.52 1.07 14.32
C MET A 337 -7.00 -0.34 14.04
N ILE A 338 -5.93 -0.71 14.73
CA ILE A 338 -5.35 -2.04 14.68
C ILE A 338 -5.57 -2.68 16.05
N GLU A 339 -6.31 -3.78 16.06
CA GLU A 339 -6.54 -4.55 17.25
C GLU A 339 -5.32 -5.44 17.54
N LYS A 340 -4.82 -5.34 18.77
CA LYS A 340 -3.76 -6.20 19.29
C LYS A 340 -3.90 -6.34 20.81
N ASP A 341 -3.82 -7.57 21.31
CA ASP A 341 -3.93 -7.89 22.73
C ASP A 341 -5.24 -7.37 23.37
N GLY A 342 -6.35 -7.39 22.59
CA GLY A 342 -7.66 -6.90 23.02
C GLY A 342 -7.83 -5.38 23.02
N TYR A 343 -6.83 -4.62 22.52
CA TYR A 343 -6.88 -3.16 22.43
C TYR A 343 -6.78 -2.69 20.98
N ALA A 344 -7.76 -1.93 20.54
CA ALA A 344 -7.75 -1.27 19.23
C ALA A 344 -7.18 0.15 19.36
N CYS A 345 -6.06 0.41 18.69
CA CYS A 345 -5.49 1.76 18.59
C CYS A 345 -4.72 1.94 17.28
N GLU A 346 -4.38 3.20 16.95
CA GLU A 346 -3.51 3.50 15.83
C GLU A 346 -2.10 2.98 16.12
N ARG A 347 -1.52 2.26 15.18
CA ARG A 347 -0.18 1.65 15.34
C ARG A 347 0.67 1.85 14.11
N LEU A 348 1.97 1.97 14.35
CA LEU A 348 2.98 1.85 13.30
C LEU A 348 2.96 0.42 12.75
N GLN A 349 2.84 0.30 11.43
CA GLN A 349 2.88 -0.96 10.72
C GLN A 349 4.25 -1.08 10.04
N PHE A 350 4.90 -2.19 10.23
CA PHE A 350 6.20 -2.48 9.62
C PHE A 350 6.17 -3.84 8.92
N LYS A 351 6.62 -3.88 7.67
CA LYS A 351 6.77 -5.10 6.90
C LYS A 351 8.17 -5.15 6.28
N SER A 352 8.83 -6.28 6.40
CA SER A 352 10.11 -6.54 5.74
C SER A 352 10.02 -7.83 4.92
N ILE A 353 10.57 -7.81 3.72
CA ILE A 353 10.60 -8.97 2.83
C ILE A 353 12.02 -9.08 2.28
N LEU A 354 12.64 -10.22 2.52
CA LEU A 354 13.85 -10.64 1.83
C LEU A 354 13.46 -11.75 0.83
N GLY A 355 13.79 -11.55 -0.41
CA GLY A 355 13.47 -12.52 -1.47
C GLY A 355 14.59 -12.65 -2.47
N VAL A 356 14.69 -13.85 -3.05
CA VAL A 356 15.47 -14.11 -4.25
C VAL A 356 14.49 -14.38 -5.37
N GLY A 357 14.65 -13.69 -6.49
CA GLY A 357 13.69 -13.75 -7.58
C GLY A 357 14.35 -13.87 -8.94
N VAL A 358 13.62 -14.48 -9.86
CA VAL A 358 13.93 -14.48 -11.27
C VAL A 358 12.99 -13.48 -11.95
N GLY A 359 13.56 -12.55 -12.71
CA GLY A 359 12.81 -11.53 -13.41
C GLY A 359 13.29 -11.37 -14.85
N TYR A 360 12.35 -11.05 -15.74
CA TYR A 360 12.60 -10.67 -17.10
C TYR A 360 12.26 -9.19 -17.29
N SER A 361 13.23 -8.41 -17.75
CA SER A 361 13.06 -6.98 -18.06
C SER A 361 13.12 -6.74 -19.57
N PHE A 362 12.30 -5.85 -20.10
CA PHE A 362 12.21 -5.48 -21.51
C PHE A 362 11.98 -3.98 -21.71
#